data_57325c73d3efbaec0f3504b62c08885d
#
_entry.id   57325c73d3efbaec0f3504b62c08885d
#
_cell.length_a   1.000
_cell.length_b   1.000
_cell.length_c   1.000
_cell.angle_alpha   90.00
_cell.angle_beta   90.00
_cell.angle_gamma   90.00
#
_symmetry.space_group_name_H-M   'P 1'
#
loop_
_entity.id
_entity.type
_entity.pdbx_description
1 polymer ?
#
loop_
_entity_poly.entity_id
_entity_poly.type
_entity_poly.pdbx_seq_one_letter_code
_entity_poly.pdbx_strand_id
1 'polypeptide(L)'
;MKRRYLRYIGFLLICILFLLSCKRKNEKQVKEESSYNKAKENRELSIWSYYSGAQLEAFKKTIDEFNEGRGRELNFSVRLMNPGSFEDIENNLLALTDKNFTQDDYPDMAFMYADIAWVLDRKHYLVDLSRYFSQEELDAFVPEFLNEGRLGKKDEGIKILPVGKSTELFFLNGTDWKKFADATGTKLTELETREGLMEVAKKYYEYTDALTPEENDGKPFFGMDDFANYFLVGAKQMGVDLISKDSSGNASYNFPKPILRKLWDNYYVPYIKGYFASIGRYRSDDVRTGEILSYVGSSAGYSYFPRDVILSDEVHYSIDCIVLPCPQFVKGERFAMQQGAGISVLNGNEERVKDSVEFLRWLTGKEENCKFAMSAEYLPVRVDGFTIQTIDILKGRGSDPAMEEALNVMNSHTLYTTPAVANSKNVRNILENSLPEKAEKDRKEVETAMASGLSYEDAIGEFNTEENYNLWYDALLAEMNQLQD
;
A
#
# COMPACT_ATOMS: atom_id res chain seq x y z
N MET A 1 -49.71 71.80 -36.03
CA MET A 1 -49.59 70.84 -34.88
C MET A 1 -48.84 69.56 -35.23
N LYS A 2 -48.98 68.94 -36.41
CA LYS A 2 -48.32 67.63 -36.75
C LYS A 2 -46.77 67.61 -36.75
N ARG A 3 -46.08 68.72 -37.09
CA ARG A 3 -44.58 68.80 -37.10
C ARG A 3 -43.91 68.87 -35.72
N ARG A 4 -44.63 69.31 -34.70
CA ARG A 4 -44.12 69.33 -33.33
C ARG A 4 -44.16 67.96 -32.68
N TYR A 5 -45.22 67.16 -32.94
CA TYR A 5 -45.28 65.79 -32.38
C TYR A 5 -44.26 64.86 -32.97
N LEU A 6 -43.89 64.96 -34.25
CA LEU A 6 -42.84 64.11 -34.85
C LEU A 6 -41.46 64.37 -34.21
N ARG A 7 -41.16 65.61 -33.78
CA ARG A 7 -39.91 65.91 -33.10
C ARG A 7 -39.82 65.30 -31.67
N TYR A 8 -40.95 65.27 -30.98
CA TYR A 8 -41.01 64.62 -29.65
C TYR A 8 -40.93 63.10 -29.73
N ILE A 9 -41.52 62.46 -30.71
CA ILE A 9 -41.43 61.04 -30.93
C ILE A 9 -40.00 60.64 -31.32
N GLY A 10 -39.31 61.41 -32.16
CA GLY A 10 -37.91 61.20 -32.51
C GLY A 10 -36.96 61.30 -31.33
N PHE A 11 -37.20 62.31 -30.45
CA PHE A 11 -36.43 62.49 -29.24
C PHE A 11 -36.63 61.38 -28.22
N LEU A 12 -37.90 60.91 -28.09
CA LEU A 12 -38.23 59.78 -27.21
C LEU A 12 -37.61 58.45 -27.68
N LEU A 13 -37.59 58.19 -29.00
CA LEU A 13 -36.94 57.02 -29.62
C LEU A 13 -35.41 57.06 -29.42
N ILE A 14 -34.76 58.21 -29.53
CA ILE A 14 -33.33 58.39 -29.28
C ILE A 14 -33.01 58.15 -27.80
N CYS A 15 -33.85 58.64 -26.88
CA CYS A 15 -33.66 58.38 -25.44
C CYS A 15 -33.85 56.88 -25.09
N ILE A 16 -34.81 56.19 -25.72
CA ILE A 16 -35.00 54.75 -25.51
C ILE A 16 -33.83 53.95 -26.06
N LEU A 17 -33.30 54.31 -27.23
CA LEU A 17 -32.12 53.67 -27.83
C LEU A 17 -30.86 53.91 -26.96
N PHE A 18 -30.70 55.08 -26.35
CA PHE A 18 -29.62 55.40 -25.43
C PHE A 18 -29.72 54.60 -24.14
N LEU A 19 -30.93 54.49 -23.57
CA LEU A 19 -31.20 53.65 -22.38
C LEU A 19 -30.96 52.18 -22.63
N LEU A 20 -31.34 51.65 -23.80
CA LEU A 20 -31.08 50.24 -24.20
C LEU A 20 -29.61 49.99 -24.47
N SER A 21 -28.87 50.99 -25.01
CA SER A 21 -27.41 50.93 -25.20
C SER A 21 -26.66 50.92 -23.87
N CYS A 22 -27.10 51.80 -22.92
CA CYS A 22 -26.52 51.81 -21.54
C CYS A 22 -26.81 50.49 -20.80
N LYS A 23 -28.03 49.94 -20.94
CA LYS A 23 -28.36 48.66 -20.30
C LYS A 23 -27.53 47.50 -20.86
N ARG A 24 -27.34 47.44 -22.18
CA ARG A 24 -26.45 46.43 -22.81
C ARG A 24 -24.98 46.58 -22.40
N LYS A 25 -24.48 47.81 -22.23
CA LYS A 25 -23.13 48.09 -21.79
C LYS A 25 -22.91 47.64 -20.32
N ASN A 26 -23.91 47.93 -19.45
CA ASN A 26 -23.89 47.45 -18.07
C ASN A 26 -24.00 45.95 -17.96
N GLU A 27 -24.87 45.28 -18.76
CA GLU A 27 -24.97 43.84 -18.75
C GLU A 27 -23.72 43.13 -19.28
N LYS A 28 -22.98 43.69 -20.23
CA LYS A 28 -21.67 43.22 -20.67
C LYS A 28 -20.60 43.41 -19.59
N GLN A 29 -20.57 44.61 -18.97
CA GLN A 29 -19.60 44.91 -17.92
C GLN A 29 -19.83 44.03 -16.68
N VAL A 30 -21.09 43.84 -16.27
CA VAL A 30 -21.44 42.92 -15.16
C VAL A 30 -21.14 41.48 -15.50
N LYS A 31 -21.29 41.01 -16.77
CA LYS A 31 -20.86 39.68 -17.19
C LYS A 31 -19.35 39.53 -17.27
N GLU A 32 -18.61 40.53 -17.72
CA GLU A 32 -17.16 40.56 -17.74
C GLU A 32 -16.58 40.63 -16.33
N GLU A 33 -17.13 41.47 -15.42
CA GLU A 33 -16.77 41.48 -14.00
C GLU A 33 -17.15 40.20 -13.26
N SER A 34 -18.29 39.58 -13.57
CA SER A 34 -18.69 38.29 -13.02
C SER A 34 -17.81 37.14 -13.53
N SER A 35 -17.39 37.18 -14.81
CA SER A 35 -16.43 36.19 -15.34
C SER A 35 -15.01 36.44 -14.81
N TYR A 36 -14.62 37.71 -14.65
CA TYR A 36 -13.33 38.07 -14.04
C TYR A 36 -13.28 37.76 -12.55
N ASN A 37 -14.37 37.93 -11.81
CA ASN A 37 -14.45 37.50 -10.40
C ASN A 37 -14.60 36.00 -10.22
N LYS A 38 -15.25 35.28 -11.15
CA LYS A 38 -15.21 33.79 -11.19
C LYS A 38 -13.81 33.25 -11.47
N ALA A 39 -13.02 33.95 -12.27
CA ALA A 39 -11.61 33.59 -12.51
C ALA A 39 -10.69 33.90 -11.29
N LYS A 40 -11.22 34.53 -10.25
CA LYS A 40 -10.51 34.82 -8.99
C LYS A 40 -10.96 33.98 -7.79
N GLU A 41 -11.95 33.14 -7.92
CA GLU A 41 -12.24 32.15 -6.86
C GLU A 41 -11.09 31.15 -6.83
N ASN A 42 -10.39 31.10 -5.71
CA ASN A 42 -9.36 30.09 -5.45
C ASN A 42 -10.04 28.71 -5.50
N ARG A 43 -9.72 27.92 -6.51
CA ARG A 43 -10.30 26.58 -6.67
C ARG A 43 -9.70 25.66 -5.60
N GLU A 44 -10.53 24.93 -4.90
CA GLU A 44 -10.10 23.89 -3.96
C GLU A 44 -10.34 22.51 -4.57
N LEU A 45 -9.27 21.73 -4.69
CA LEU A 45 -9.31 20.32 -5.08
C LEU A 45 -9.31 19.45 -3.82
N SER A 46 -9.89 18.26 -3.92
CA SER A 46 -9.90 17.28 -2.86
C SER A 46 -9.07 16.06 -3.20
N ILE A 47 -8.31 15.56 -2.21
CA ILE A 47 -7.57 14.30 -2.32
C ILE A 47 -7.92 13.37 -1.15
N TRP A 48 -8.32 12.13 -1.47
CA TRP A 48 -8.55 11.10 -0.46
C TRP A 48 -7.27 10.32 -0.19
N SER A 49 -6.91 10.21 1.10
CA SER A 49 -5.73 9.51 1.58
C SER A 49 -6.09 8.59 2.76
N TYR A 50 -5.43 7.43 2.82
CA TYR A 50 -5.51 6.47 3.92
C TYR A 50 -4.39 6.64 4.95
N TYR A 51 -3.49 7.59 4.75
CA TYR A 51 -2.35 7.78 5.62
C TYR A 51 -2.76 8.03 7.07
N SER A 52 -1.97 7.51 8.00
CA SER A 52 -2.12 7.69 9.44
C SER A 52 -0.76 8.01 10.08
N GLY A 53 -0.74 8.40 11.35
CA GLY A 53 0.49 8.65 12.10
C GLY A 53 1.46 9.59 11.37
N ALA A 54 2.74 9.21 11.32
CA ALA A 54 3.82 10.01 10.72
C ALA A 54 3.59 10.29 9.22
N GLN A 55 3.05 9.32 8.47
CA GLN A 55 2.76 9.47 7.05
C GLN A 55 1.70 10.54 6.78
N LEU A 56 0.65 10.59 7.60
CA LEU A 56 -0.39 11.60 7.51
C LEU A 56 0.18 13.00 7.78
N GLU A 57 0.99 13.16 8.80
CA GLU A 57 1.61 14.44 9.14
C GLU A 57 2.60 14.90 8.06
N ALA A 58 3.39 13.98 7.49
CA ALA A 58 4.26 14.27 6.36
C ALA A 58 3.47 14.75 5.14
N PHE A 59 2.36 14.06 4.82
CA PHE A 59 1.54 14.42 3.66
C PHE A 59 0.77 15.73 3.85
N LYS A 60 0.23 16.00 5.05
CA LYS A 60 -0.37 17.30 5.40
C LYS A 60 0.62 18.43 5.18
N LYS A 61 1.83 18.30 5.74
CA LYS A 61 2.88 19.29 5.58
C LYS A 61 3.22 19.53 4.11
N THR A 62 3.29 18.47 3.30
CA THR A 62 3.55 18.57 1.85
C THR A 62 2.42 19.34 1.14
N ILE A 63 1.16 19.09 1.49
CA ILE A 63 0.02 19.82 0.94
C ILE A 63 0.04 21.30 1.36
N ASP A 64 0.37 21.58 2.62
CA ASP A 64 0.49 22.97 3.12
C ASP A 64 1.61 23.71 2.38
N GLU A 65 2.78 23.09 2.18
CA GLU A 65 3.88 23.66 1.38
C GLU A 65 3.45 23.96 -0.07
N PHE A 66 2.68 23.05 -0.70
CA PHE A 66 2.10 23.29 -2.01
C PHE A 66 1.14 24.50 -1.99
N ASN A 67 0.19 24.51 -1.06
CA ASN A 67 -0.85 25.53 -0.97
C ASN A 67 -0.26 26.92 -0.70
N GLU A 68 0.77 27.02 0.14
CA GLU A 68 1.46 28.28 0.45
C GLU A 68 2.40 28.77 -0.65
N GLY A 69 2.93 27.84 -1.46
CA GLY A 69 3.85 28.10 -2.56
C GLY A 69 3.19 28.05 -3.94
N ARG A 70 3.40 26.93 -4.62
CA ARG A 70 2.99 26.73 -6.02
C ARG A 70 1.48 26.83 -6.24
N GLY A 71 0.67 26.35 -5.30
CA GLY A 71 -0.79 26.44 -5.36
C GLY A 71 -1.29 27.88 -5.38
N ARG A 72 -0.67 28.76 -4.58
CA ARG A 72 -0.97 30.21 -4.58
C ARG A 72 -0.62 30.86 -5.92
N GLU A 73 0.51 30.49 -6.52
CA GLU A 73 0.91 30.99 -7.84
C GLU A 73 -0.08 30.59 -8.94
N LEU A 74 -0.59 29.36 -8.88
CA LEU A 74 -1.54 28.79 -9.83
C LEU A 74 -3.01 29.11 -9.51
N ASN A 75 -3.27 29.79 -8.36
CA ASN A 75 -4.60 30.18 -7.89
C ASN A 75 -5.53 28.98 -7.65
N PHE A 76 -5.01 27.90 -7.07
CA PHE A 76 -5.80 26.80 -6.51
C PHE A 76 -5.12 26.19 -5.28
N SER A 77 -5.88 25.44 -4.50
CA SER A 77 -5.40 24.72 -3.31
C SER A 77 -5.84 23.27 -3.33
N VAL A 78 -5.17 22.43 -2.54
CA VAL A 78 -5.53 21.03 -2.34
C VAL A 78 -5.95 20.84 -0.89
N ARG A 79 -7.08 20.16 -0.69
CA ARG A 79 -7.60 19.78 0.63
C ARG A 79 -7.50 18.28 0.82
N LEU A 80 -6.76 17.88 1.84
CA LEU A 80 -6.65 16.51 2.26
C LEU A 80 -7.93 16.04 2.96
N MET A 81 -8.45 14.90 2.53
CA MET A 81 -9.55 14.19 3.19
C MET A 81 -9.09 12.78 3.54
N ASN A 82 -9.39 12.37 4.76
CA ASN A 82 -9.14 11.01 5.22
C ASN A 82 -10.49 10.36 5.57
N PRO A 83 -11.14 9.67 4.63
CA PRO A 83 -12.47 9.08 4.86
C PRO A 83 -12.43 7.79 5.68
N GLY A 84 -11.24 7.36 6.14
CA GLY A 84 -11.07 6.17 6.96
C GLY A 84 -9.86 5.34 6.56
N SER A 85 -9.94 4.04 6.76
CA SER A 85 -8.91 3.07 6.37
C SER A 85 -8.76 3.00 4.85
N PHE A 86 -7.73 2.28 4.38
CA PHE A 86 -7.57 2.01 2.96
C PHE A 86 -8.80 1.27 2.40
N GLU A 87 -9.32 0.30 3.12
CA GLU A 87 -10.54 -0.44 2.75
C GLU A 87 -11.79 0.47 2.66
N ASP A 88 -11.91 1.46 3.55
CA ASP A 88 -13.01 2.44 3.48
C ASP A 88 -12.93 3.28 2.20
N ILE A 89 -11.72 3.72 1.82
CA ILE A 89 -11.51 4.44 0.55
C ILE A 89 -11.90 3.56 -0.64
N GLU A 90 -11.44 2.33 -0.69
CA GLU A 90 -11.77 1.39 -1.76
C GLU A 90 -13.28 1.17 -1.88
N ASN A 91 -13.94 0.89 -0.76
CA ASN A 91 -15.38 0.67 -0.74
C ASN A 91 -16.16 1.91 -1.17
N ASN A 92 -15.73 3.10 -0.73
CA ASN A 92 -16.33 4.36 -1.15
C ASN A 92 -16.13 4.62 -2.65
N LEU A 93 -14.91 4.41 -3.18
CA LEU A 93 -14.63 4.56 -4.62
C LEU A 93 -15.43 3.58 -5.48
N LEU A 94 -15.55 2.32 -5.05
CA LEU A 94 -16.37 1.33 -5.76
C LEU A 94 -17.86 1.69 -5.71
N ALA A 95 -18.37 2.19 -4.58
CA ALA A 95 -19.75 2.63 -4.45
C ALA A 95 -20.12 3.78 -5.40
N LEU A 96 -19.15 4.62 -5.79
CA LEU A 96 -19.34 5.67 -6.79
C LEU A 96 -19.76 5.10 -8.17
N THR A 97 -19.36 3.85 -8.45
CA THR A 97 -19.66 3.22 -9.73
C THR A 97 -21.09 2.70 -9.87
N ASP A 98 -21.84 2.58 -8.75
CA ASP A 98 -23.16 1.93 -8.72
C ASP A 98 -24.33 2.92 -8.64
N LYS A 99 -24.05 4.21 -8.46
CA LYS A 99 -25.08 5.26 -8.28
C LYS A 99 -24.83 6.43 -9.23
N ASN A 100 -25.90 7.18 -9.53
CA ASN A 100 -25.82 8.46 -10.25
C ASN A 100 -25.26 9.56 -9.32
N PHE A 101 -23.97 9.48 -8.99
CA PHE A 101 -23.28 10.52 -8.26
C PHE A 101 -22.99 11.73 -9.16
N THR A 102 -23.03 12.92 -8.58
CA THR A 102 -22.55 14.13 -9.22
C THR A 102 -21.06 14.30 -8.95
N GLN A 103 -20.37 15.17 -9.70
CA GLN A 103 -18.93 15.43 -9.52
C GLN A 103 -18.59 15.93 -8.11
N ASP A 104 -19.53 16.51 -7.37
CA ASP A 104 -19.32 17.00 -6.01
C ASP A 104 -19.31 15.87 -4.97
N ASP A 105 -19.70 14.66 -5.35
CA ASP A 105 -19.80 13.50 -4.45
C ASP A 105 -18.50 12.68 -4.35
N TYR A 106 -17.49 12.94 -5.23
CA TYR A 106 -16.23 12.22 -5.23
C TYR A 106 -15.01 13.14 -5.31
N PRO A 107 -13.82 12.66 -4.87
CA PRO A 107 -12.62 13.48 -4.85
C PRO A 107 -12.09 13.75 -6.27
N ASP A 108 -11.26 14.79 -6.41
CA ASP A 108 -10.51 15.02 -7.64
C ASP A 108 -9.37 14.00 -7.79
N MET A 109 -8.80 13.60 -6.67
CA MET A 109 -7.69 12.63 -6.60
C MET A 109 -7.92 11.65 -5.46
N ALA A 110 -7.44 10.42 -5.64
CA ALA A 110 -7.47 9.41 -4.57
C ALA A 110 -6.26 8.50 -4.66
N PHE A 111 -5.78 8.08 -3.48
CA PHE A 111 -4.84 6.95 -3.40
C PHE A 111 -5.57 5.65 -3.71
N MET A 112 -4.95 4.82 -4.54
CA MET A 112 -5.46 3.49 -4.84
C MET A 112 -4.37 2.54 -5.33
N TYR A 113 -4.63 1.24 -5.23
CA TYR A 113 -3.85 0.19 -5.87
C TYR A 113 -4.42 -0.17 -7.25
N ALA A 114 -3.66 -0.95 -7.99
CA ALA A 114 -3.96 -1.28 -9.37
C ALA A 114 -5.26 -2.09 -9.55
N ASP A 115 -5.70 -2.86 -8.57
CA ASP A 115 -6.94 -3.63 -8.59
C ASP A 115 -8.18 -2.72 -8.62
N ILE A 116 -8.24 -1.73 -7.73
CA ILE A 116 -9.35 -0.75 -7.70
C ILE A 116 -9.29 0.16 -8.92
N ALA A 117 -8.09 0.64 -9.26
CA ALA A 117 -7.92 1.46 -10.46
C ALA A 117 -8.37 0.73 -11.73
N TRP A 118 -8.16 -0.58 -11.82
CA TRP A 118 -8.62 -1.39 -12.94
C TRP A 118 -10.16 -1.38 -13.07
N VAL A 119 -10.88 -1.51 -11.95
CA VAL A 119 -12.36 -1.46 -11.94
C VAL A 119 -12.86 -0.08 -12.36
N LEU A 120 -12.27 0.99 -11.80
CA LEU A 120 -12.67 2.38 -12.09
C LEU A 120 -12.33 2.78 -13.53
N ASP A 121 -11.18 2.35 -14.06
CA ASP A 121 -10.78 2.66 -15.44
C ASP A 121 -11.72 2.00 -16.46
N ARG A 122 -12.14 0.77 -16.25
CA ARG A 122 -13.14 0.07 -17.10
C ARG A 122 -14.48 0.79 -17.16
N LYS A 123 -14.83 1.53 -16.13
CA LYS A 123 -16.04 2.36 -16.05
C LYS A 123 -15.76 3.83 -16.44
N HIS A 124 -14.58 4.14 -16.95
CA HIS A 124 -14.15 5.48 -17.41
C HIS A 124 -14.10 6.55 -16.32
N TYR A 125 -13.86 6.18 -15.05
CA TYR A 125 -13.72 7.14 -13.96
C TYR A 125 -12.30 7.72 -13.83
N LEU A 126 -11.29 7.14 -14.49
CA LEU A 126 -9.90 7.57 -14.33
C LEU A 126 -9.38 8.34 -15.55
N VAL A 127 -8.58 9.35 -15.26
CA VAL A 127 -7.82 10.12 -16.25
C VAL A 127 -6.62 9.32 -16.73
N ASP A 128 -6.33 9.39 -18.02
CA ASP A 128 -5.05 8.89 -18.56
C ASP A 128 -3.98 9.98 -18.40
N LEU A 129 -3.14 9.81 -17.38
CA LEU A 129 -2.09 10.75 -17.02
C LEU A 129 -0.99 10.85 -18.09
N SER A 130 -0.78 9.81 -18.92
CA SER A 130 0.21 9.86 -20.01
C SER A 130 -0.07 10.95 -21.04
N ARG A 131 -1.29 11.50 -21.09
CA ARG A 131 -1.64 12.62 -21.97
C ARG A 131 -1.18 13.98 -21.46
N TYR A 132 -0.77 14.05 -20.20
CA TYR A 132 -0.44 15.30 -19.51
C TYR A 132 1.04 15.38 -19.14
N PHE A 133 1.73 14.24 -19.02
CA PHE A 133 3.17 14.17 -18.77
C PHE A 133 3.92 13.93 -20.06
N SER A 134 5.01 14.65 -20.26
CA SER A 134 5.94 14.37 -21.37
C SER A 134 6.66 13.04 -21.16
N GLN A 135 7.21 12.47 -22.24
CA GLN A 135 8.00 11.24 -22.13
C GLN A 135 9.22 11.43 -21.22
N GLU A 136 9.88 12.60 -21.25
CA GLU A 136 11.00 12.93 -20.38
C GLU A 136 10.60 12.95 -18.88
N GLU A 137 9.42 13.49 -18.56
CA GLU A 137 8.89 13.46 -17.18
C GLU A 137 8.58 12.02 -16.73
N LEU A 138 8.05 11.18 -17.62
CA LEU A 138 7.75 9.77 -17.34
C LEU A 138 9.01 8.91 -17.22
N ASP A 139 10.03 9.16 -18.03
CA ASP A 139 11.31 8.45 -17.97
C ASP A 139 12.13 8.75 -16.71
N ALA A 140 11.76 9.82 -15.99
CA ALA A 140 12.36 10.14 -14.70
C ALA A 140 11.87 9.26 -13.54
N PHE A 141 10.76 8.55 -13.70
CA PHE A 141 10.27 7.60 -12.68
C PHE A 141 11.01 6.27 -12.77
N VAL A 142 11.09 5.58 -11.63
CA VAL A 142 11.52 4.17 -11.60
C VAL A 142 10.54 3.35 -12.45
N PRO A 143 11.01 2.65 -13.50
CA PRO A 143 10.13 1.99 -14.46
C PRO A 143 9.15 1.01 -13.84
N GLU A 144 9.59 0.23 -12.86
CA GLU A 144 8.78 -0.76 -12.14
C GLU A 144 7.63 -0.08 -11.40
N PHE A 145 7.88 1.06 -10.76
CA PHE A 145 6.87 1.82 -10.04
C PHE A 145 5.82 2.43 -10.98
N LEU A 146 6.27 2.96 -12.12
CA LEU A 146 5.37 3.54 -13.10
C LEU A 146 4.54 2.48 -13.84
N ASN A 147 5.11 1.28 -14.06
CA ASN A 147 4.44 0.20 -14.77
C ASN A 147 3.20 -0.34 -14.03
N GLU A 148 3.17 -0.29 -12.71
CA GLU A 148 1.96 -0.60 -11.94
C GLU A 148 0.78 0.25 -12.37
N GLY A 149 1.01 1.56 -12.59
CA GLY A 149 -0.01 2.51 -13.02
C GLY A 149 -0.54 2.29 -14.44
N ARG A 150 0.10 1.43 -15.25
CA ARG A 150 -0.37 1.06 -16.61
C ARG A 150 -1.43 -0.04 -16.60
N LEU A 151 -1.83 -0.53 -15.45
CA LEU A 151 -2.86 -1.55 -15.25
C LEU A 151 -2.70 -2.79 -16.15
N GLY A 152 -1.49 -3.06 -16.64
CA GLY A 152 -1.11 -4.30 -17.31
C GLY A 152 -1.07 -4.27 -18.83
N LYS A 153 -1.32 -3.12 -19.49
CA LYS A 153 -1.04 -2.97 -20.92
C LYS A 153 -0.19 -1.72 -21.16
N LYS A 154 0.93 -1.89 -21.82
CA LYS A 154 1.89 -0.82 -22.11
C LYS A 154 1.26 0.36 -22.86
N ASP A 155 0.22 0.12 -23.64
CA ASP A 155 -0.42 1.11 -24.53
C ASP A 155 -1.74 1.70 -23.95
N GLU A 156 -2.18 1.29 -22.77
CA GLU A 156 -3.43 1.80 -22.14
C GLU A 156 -3.25 3.11 -21.35
N GLY A 157 -2.07 3.72 -21.41
CA GLY A 157 -1.77 4.95 -20.67
C GLY A 157 -1.39 4.70 -19.21
N ILE A 158 -1.36 5.75 -18.40
CA ILE A 158 -1.01 5.70 -16.98
C ILE A 158 -2.20 6.16 -16.17
N LYS A 159 -2.73 5.32 -15.31
CA LYS A 159 -3.92 5.57 -14.49
C LYS A 159 -3.59 5.88 -13.04
N ILE A 160 -2.44 5.41 -12.56
CA ILE A 160 -1.92 5.67 -11.23
C ILE A 160 -0.52 6.26 -11.35
N LEU A 161 -0.26 7.37 -10.67
CA LEU A 161 1.09 7.93 -10.57
C LEU A 161 1.70 7.53 -9.23
N PRO A 162 2.88 6.89 -9.20
CA PRO A 162 3.55 6.58 -7.95
C PRO A 162 4.01 7.87 -7.25
N VAL A 163 3.88 7.93 -5.92
CA VAL A 163 4.29 9.10 -5.12
C VAL A 163 5.20 8.73 -3.95
N GLY A 164 5.12 7.50 -3.48
CA GLY A 164 5.97 6.90 -2.46
C GLY A 164 5.80 5.39 -2.53
N LYS A 165 6.90 4.64 -2.46
CA LYS A 165 6.89 3.18 -2.57
C LYS A 165 7.60 2.55 -1.37
N SER A 166 7.27 1.29 -1.10
CA SER A 166 7.87 0.46 -0.06
C SER A 166 8.05 -0.96 -0.55
N THR A 167 8.73 -1.75 0.25
CA THR A 167 8.85 -3.20 0.07
C THR A 167 8.64 -3.88 1.43
N GLU A 168 8.58 -5.19 1.45
CA GLU A 168 8.58 -5.93 2.70
C GLU A 168 9.99 -6.18 3.21
N LEU A 169 10.17 -6.07 4.52
CA LEU A 169 11.41 -6.34 5.22
C LEU A 169 11.16 -7.24 6.43
N PHE A 170 12.22 -7.88 6.90
CA PHE A 170 12.21 -8.70 8.11
C PHE A 170 12.74 -7.86 9.28
N PHE A 171 11.90 -7.67 10.28
CA PHE A 171 12.20 -6.91 11.50
C PHE A 171 12.44 -7.87 12.65
N LEU A 172 13.52 -7.67 13.39
CA LEU A 172 13.97 -8.56 14.46
C LEU A 172 14.33 -7.76 15.70
N ASN A 173 13.84 -8.17 16.87
CA ASN A 173 14.29 -7.69 18.16
C ASN A 173 15.76 -8.13 18.38
N GLY A 174 16.68 -7.23 18.10
CA GLY A 174 18.13 -7.49 18.16
C GLY A 174 18.64 -7.77 19.57
N THR A 175 17.99 -7.19 20.57
CA THR A 175 18.38 -7.35 21.98
C THR A 175 18.16 -8.80 22.47
N ASP A 176 17.00 -9.35 22.19
CA ASP A 176 16.69 -10.73 22.58
C ASP A 176 17.29 -11.75 21.61
N TRP A 177 17.38 -11.39 20.31
CA TRP A 177 18.15 -12.18 19.35
C TRP A 177 19.59 -12.41 19.83
N LYS A 178 20.25 -11.36 20.35
CA LYS A 178 21.62 -11.50 20.84
C LYS A 178 21.75 -12.53 21.97
N LYS A 179 20.81 -12.52 22.93
CA LYS A 179 20.78 -13.50 24.03
C LYS A 179 20.64 -14.93 23.49
N PHE A 180 19.69 -15.13 22.57
CA PHE A 180 19.45 -16.40 21.92
C PHE A 180 20.65 -16.87 21.09
N ALA A 181 21.20 -15.99 20.24
CA ALA A 181 22.34 -16.30 19.39
C ALA A 181 23.60 -16.64 20.20
N ASP A 182 23.88 -15.90 21.28
CA ASP A 182 25.02 -16.17 22.17
C ASP A 182 24.88 -17.55 22.87
N ALA A 183 23.66 -17.95 23.21
CA ALA A 183 23.37 -19.22 23.88
C ALA A 183 23.40 -20.43 22.93
N THR A 184 22.96 -20.27 21.67
CA THR A 184 22.78 -21.39 20.74
C THR A 184 23.78 -21.44 19.59
N GLY A 185 24.56 -20.38 19.36
CA GLY A 185 25.46 -20.23 18.22
C GLY A 185 24.75 -19.96 16.89
N THR A 186 23.44 -19.65 16.91
CA THR A 186 22.64 -19.35 15.72
C THR A 186 23.09 -18.02 15.07
N LYS A 187 23.08 -17.95 13.73
CA LYS A 187 23.59 -16.80 12.98
C LYS A 187 22.47 -16.13 12.18
N LEU A 188 22.57 -14.81 11.97
CA LEU A 188 21.61 -14.06 11.11
C LEU A 188 21.51 -14.61 9.69
N THR A 189 22.61 -15.18 9.15
CA THR A 189 22.59 -15.80 7.82
C THR A 189 21.67 -17.03 7.71
N GLU A 190 21.30 -17.65 8.83
CA GLU A 190 20.31 -18.73 8.85
C GLU A 190 18.88 -18.22 8.58
N LEU A 191 18.65 -16.90 8.71
CA LEU A 191 17.37 -16.25 8.41
C LEU A 191 17.20 -15.83 6.94
N GLU A 192 18.21 -16.02 6.09
CA GLU A 192 18.12 -15.62 4.66
C GLU A 192 17.09 -16.45 3.85
N THR A 193 16.72 -17.62 4.37
CA THR A 193 15.76 -18.50 3.68
C THR A 193 14.57 -18.84 4.56
N ARG A 194 13.41 -19.14 3.92
CA ARG A 194 12.18 -19.57 4.62
C ARG A 194 12.42 -20.87 5.38
N GLU A 195 13.14 -21.81 4.76
CA GLU A 195 13.52 -23.07 5.40
C GLU A 195 14.45 -22.85 6.60
N GLY A 196 15.42 -21.93 6.48
CA GLY A 196 16.29 -21.55 7.57
C GLY A 196 15.56 -20.83 8.70
N LEU A 197 14.63 -19.93 8.38
CA LEU A 197 13.76 -19.27 9.35
C LEU A 197 12.97 -20.28 10.19
N MET A 198 12.42 -21.32 9.55
CA MET A 198 11.70 -22.39 10.24
C MET A 198 12.59 -23.14 11.25
N GLU A 199 13.83 -23.46 10.85
CA GLU A 199 14.79 -24.13 11.73
C GLU A 199 15.25 -23.24 12.89
N VAL A 200 15.44 -21.95 12.63
CA VAL A 200 15.76 -20.95 13.68
C VAL A 200 14.60 -20.80 14.65
N ALA A 201 13.37 -20.73 14.13
CA ALA A 201 12.17 -20.61 14.98
C ALA A 201 11.99 -21.83 15.89
N LYS A 202 12.27 -23.04 15.39
CA LYS A 202 12.32 -24.25 16.21
C LYS A 202 13.36 -24.14 17.33
N LYS A 203 14.61 -23.75 17.00
CA LYS A 203 15.68 -23.58 17.99
C LYS A 203 15.32 -22.52 19.05
N TYR A 204 14.61 -21.44 18.63
CA TYR A 204 14.18 -20.40 19.55
C TYR A 204 13.09 -20.89 20.50
N TYR A 205 12.11 -21.63 19.99
CA TYR A 205 11.08 -22.28 20.80
C TYR A 205 11.70 -23.20 21.84
N GLU A 206 12.59 -24.14 21.43
CA GLU A 206 13.30 -25.06 22.33
C GLU A 206 14.18 -24.30 23.36
N TYR A 207 14.82 -23.19 22.95
CA TYR A 207 15.62 -22.36 23.84
C TYR A 207 14.76 -21.69 24.91
N THR A 208 13.61 -21.12 24.52
CA THR A 208 12.73 -20.44 25.48
C THR A 208 11.96 -21.40 26.37
N ASP A 209 11.56 -22.57 25.86
CA ASP A 209 10.97 -23.67 26.62
C ASP A 209 11.90 -24.15 27.75
N ALA A 210 13.17 -24.27 27.48
CA ALA A 210 14.18 -24.66 28.47
C ALA A 210 14.43 -23.60 29.58
N LEU A 211 13.87 -22.38 29.45
CA LEU A 211 13.98 -21.33 30.47
C LEU A 211 12.90 -21.42 31.56
N THR A 212 11.87 -22.23 31.36
CA THR A 212 10.75 -22.43 32.27
C THR A 212 10.69 -23.89 32.73
N PRO A 213 10.04 -24.20 33.86
CA PRO A 213 9.85 -25.58 34.27
C PRO A 213 8.69 -26.29 33.56
N GLU A 214 7.80 -25.54 32.91
CA GLU A 214 6.70 -26.05 32.12
C GLU A 214 7.24 -26.60 30.80
N GLU A 215 6.77 -27.77 30.36
CA GLU A 215 7.18 -28.37 29.10
C GLU A 215 6.29 -27.89 27.95
N ASN A 216 6.89 -27.58 26.80
CA ASN A 216 6.24 -27.19 25.56
C ASN A 216 5.51 -25.82 25.63
N ASP A 217 6.05 -24.90 26.43
CA ASP A 217 5.60 -23.52 26.58
C ASP A 217 6.55 -22.50 25.91
N GLY A 218 7.40 -22.98 25.03
CA GLY A 218 8.34 -22.16 24.26
C GLY A 218 7.66 -21.04 23.48
N LYS A 219 8.37 -19.92 23.32
CA LYS A 219 7.84 -18.73 22.64
C LYS A 219 7.95 -18.83 21.11
N PRO A 220 6.94 -18.32 20.39
CA PRO A 220 7.03 -18.17 18.95
C PRO A 220 8.14 -17.18 18.55
N PHE A 221 8.79 -17.46 17.44
CA PHE A 221 9.84 -16.61 16.90
C PHE A 221 9.32 -15.56 15.92
N PHE A 222 8.31 -15.89 15.10
CA PHE A 222 7.99 -15.16 13.90
C PHE A 222 6.49 -14.98 13.67
N GLY A 223 6.12 -13.83 13.10
CA GLY A 223 4.81 -13.54 12.54
C GLY A 223 4.91 -12.80 11.21
N MET A 224 3.79 -12.59 10.53
CA MET A 224 3.78 -11.92 9.23
C MET A 224 2.55 -11.02 9.11
N ASP A 225 2.76 -9.79 8.66
CA ASP A 225 1.73 -8.90 8.15
C ASP A 225 1.54 -9.16 6.64
N ASP A 226 0.42 -8.70 6.04
CA ASP A 226 0.12 -8.81 4.59
C ASP A 226 0.36 -10.21 4.01
N PHE A 227 -0.30 -11.20 4.57
CA PHE A 227 -0.02 -12.62 4.31
C PHE A 227 -0.23 -13.05 2.85
N ALA A 228 -1.11 -12.39 2.08
CA ALA A 228 -1.27 -12.66 0.66
C ALA A 228 0.06 -12.55 -0.11
N ASN A 229 0.96 -11.66 0.32
CA ASN A 229 2.27 -11.48 -0.30
C ASN A 229 3.16 -12.72 -0.13
N TYR A 230 3.00 -13.47 0.97
CA TYR A 230 3.71 -14.75 1.17
C TYR A 230 3.40 -15.73 0.05
N PHE A 231 2.13 -15.86 -0.34
CA PHE A 231 1.73 -16.69 -1.46
C PHE A 231 2.26 -16.15 -2.79
N LEU A 232 2.01 -14.88 -3.06
CA LEU A 232 2.29 -14.27 -4.36
C LEU A 232 3.80 -14.23 -4.65
N VAL A 233 4.58 -13.69 -3.73
CA VAL A 233 6.04 -13.59 -3.88
C VAL A 233 6.69 -14.95 -3.72
N GLY A 234 6.25 -15.77 -2.76
CA GLY A 234 6.80 -17.10 -2.55
C GLY A 234 6.62 -18.02 -3.76
N ALA A 235 5.44 -18.04 -4.36
CA ALA A 235 5.22 -18.79 -5.60
C ALA A 235 6.06 -18.23 -6.76
N LYS A 236 6.15 -16.89 -6.86
CA LYS A 236 6.98 -16.23 -7.88
C LYS A 236 8.45 -16.58 -7.75
N GLN A 237 8.99 -16.60 -6.53
CA GLN A 237 10.36 -17.08 -6.26
C GLN A 237 10.59 -18.52 -6.73
N MET A 238 9.55 -19.36 -6.70
CA MET A 238 9.58 -20.74 -7.21
C MET A 238 9.21 -20.86 -8.71
N GLY A 239 9.19 -19.75 -9.45
CA GLY A 239 8.95 -19.69 -10.89
C GLY A 239 7.48 -19.79 -11.30
N VAL A 240 6.53 -19.54 -10.41
CA VAL A 240 5.08 -19.64 -10.68
C VAL A 240 4.38 -18.30 -10.41
N ASP A 241 3.61 -17.82 -11.39
CA ASP A 241 2.63 -16.76 -11.19
C ASP A 241 1.29 -17.38 -10.78
N LEU A 242 0.83 -17.09 -9.55
CA LEU A 242 -0.49 -17.53 -9.06
C LEU A 242 -1.63 -16.77 -9.75
N ILE A 243 -1.36 -15.51 -10.11
CA ILE A 243 -2.27 -14.63 -10.84
C ILE A 243 -1.55 -14.14 -12.07
N SER A 244 -2.15 -14.29 -13.23
CA SER A 244 -1.62 -13.77 -14.49
C SER A 244 -2.74 -13.21 -15.36
N LYS A 245 -2.36 -12.50 -16.44
CA LYS A 245 -3.29 -12.02 -17.47
C LYS A 245 -2.99 -12.69 -18.79
N ASP A 246 -4.04 -13.03 -19.53
CA ASP A 246 -3.91 -13.36 -20.93
C ASP A 246 -3.70 -12.09 -21.80
N SER A 247 -3.48 -12.28 -23.10
CA SER A 247 -3.29 -11.18 -24.07
C SER A 247 -4.53 -10.28 -24.21
N SER A 248 -5.70 -10.74 -23.78
CA SER A 248 -6.97 -10.00 -23.78
C SER A 248 -7.23 -9.26 -22.47
N GLY A 249 -6.38 -9.48 -21.44
CA GLY A 249 -6.50 -8.88 -20.12
C GLY A 249 -7.40 -9.66 -19.16
N ASN A 250 -7.80 -10.89 -19.52
CA ASN A 250 -8.56 -11.76 -18.62
C ASN A 250 -7.65 -12.38 -17.57
N ALA A 251 -8.20 -12.54 -16.36
CA ALA A 251 -7.49 -13.21 -15.27
C ALA A 251 -7.28 -14.70 -15.57
N SER A 252 -6.11 -15.21 -15.21
CA SER A 252 -5.82 -16.63 -15.15
C SER A 252 -5.19 -16.94 -13.80
N TYR A 253 -5.74 -17.96 -13.11
CA TYR A 253 -5.31 -18.39 -11.79
C TYR A 253 -4.65 -19.78 -11.89
N ASN A 254 -3.48 -19.91 -11.26
CA ASN A 254 -2.67 -21.11 -11.33
C ASN A 254 -2.11 -21.45 -9.94
N PHE A 255 -2.72 -22.43 -9.29
CA PHE A 255 -2.38 -22.88 -7.94
C PHE A 255 -1.81 -24.32 -7.94
N PRO A 256 -0.55 -24.54 -8.41
CA PRO A 256 0.00 -25.89 -8.51
C PRO A 256 0.22 -26.49 -7.13
N LYS A 257 -0.31 -27.69 -6.92
CA LYS A 257 -0.26 -28.40 -5.64
C LYS A 257 1.14 -28.51 -5.02
N PRO A 258 2.23 -28.79 -5.77
CA PRO A 258 3.57 -28.85 -5.20
C PRO A 258 4.08 -27.51 -4.65
N ILE A 259 3.70 -26.39 -5.28
CA ILE A 259 4.06 -25.04 -4.83
C ILE A 259 3.29 -24.70 -3.55
N LEU A 260 1.97 -24.93 -3.56
CA LEU A 260 1.11 -24.69 -2.39
C LEU A 260 1.54 -25.59 -1.21
N ARG A 261 1.97 -26.83 -1.48
CA ARG A 261 2.51 -27.71 -0.45
C ARG A 261 3.77 -27.12 0.19
N LYS A 262 4.68 -26.57 -0.60
CA LYS A 262 5.88 -25.95 -0.06
C LYS A 262 5.57 -24.70 0.77
N LEU A 263 4.60 -23.88 0.35
CA LEU A 263 4.11 -22.75 1.13
C LEU A 263 3.47 -23.20 2.45
N TRP A 264 2.64 -24.23 2.41
CA TRP A 264 2.05 -24.85 3.58
C TRP A 264 3.13 -25.35 4.56
N ASP A 265 4.10 -26.13 4.10
CA ASP A 265 5.14 -26.71 4.95
C ASP A 265 5.98 -25.66 5.66
N ASN A 266 6.19 -24.47 5.03
CA ASN A 266 7.02 -23.40 5.59
C ASN A 266 6.24 -22.35 6.41
N TYR A 267 4.92 -22.45 6.54
CA TYR A 267 4.13 -21.59 7.41
C TYR A 267 3.19 -22.37 8.33
N TYR A 268 2.31 -23.19 7.79
CA TYR A 268 1.33 -23.93 8.59
C TYR A 268 2.00 -24.86 9.60
N VAL A 269 2.97 -25.67 9.17
CA VAL A 269 3.65 -26.64 10.04
C VAL A 269 4.36 -25.94 11.21
N PRO A 270 5.21 -24.92 11.01
CA PRO A 270 5.79 -24.21 12.15
C PRO A 270 4.74 -23.46 13.00
N TYR A 271 3.62 -23.03 12.42
CA TYR A 271 2.56 -22.36 13.18
C TYR A 271 1.85 -23.31 14.15
N ILE A 272 1.41 -24.47 13.70
CA ILE A 272 0.75 -25.44 14.58
C ILE A 272 1.69 -26.02 15.65
N LYS A 273 3.02 -25.96 15.41
CA LYS A 273 4.05 -26.30 16.38
C LYS A 273 4.33 -25.19 17.39
N GLY A 274 3.71 -24.01 17.25
CA GLY A 274 3.93 -22.87 18.13
C GLY A 274 5.23 -22.09 17.86
N TYR A 275 5.89 -22.34 16.72
CA TYR A 275 7.10 -21.62 16.35
C TYR A 275 6.81 -20.25 15.72
N PHE A 276 5.61 -20.13 15.13
CA PHE A 276 5.04 -18.91 14.54
C PHE A 276 3.75 -18.54 15.25
N ALA A 277 3.44 -17.24 15.28
CA ALA A 277 2.17 -16.75 15.85
C ALA A 277 1.72 -15.43 15.19
N SER A 278 0.43 -15.17 15.35
CA SER A 278 -0.25 -13.94 14.95
C SER A 278 -1.31 -13.65 16.00
N ILE A 279 -1.06 -12.73 16.95
CA ILE A 279 -1.88 -12.55 18.16
C ILE A 279 -2.68 -11.24 18.10
N GLY A 280 -1.99 -10.10 18.03
CA GLY A 280 -2.61 -8.79 17.90
C GLY A 280 -3.00 -8.44 16.46
N ARG A 281 -3.43 -7.21 16.27
CA ARG A 281 -3.77 -6.71 14.93
C ARG A 281 -2.51 -6.55 14.04
N TYR A 282 -1.42 -6.08 14.63
CA TYR A 282 -0.15 -5.85 13.95
C TYR A 282 0.98 -6.64 14.62
N ARG A 283 1.89 -7.17 13.83
CA ARG A 283 3.05 -7.96 14.35
C ARG A 283 4.00 -7.12 15.20
N SER A 284 4.10 -5.82 14.93
CA SER A 284 4.82 -4.88 15.78
C SER A 284 4.27 -4.82 17.20
N ASP A 285 2.95 -4.98 17.38
CA ASP A 285 2.34 -5.07 18.71
C ASP A 285 2.75 -6.36 19.42
N ASP A 286 2.81 -7.48 18.69
CA ASP A 286 3.23 -8.77 19.26
C ASP A 286 4.70 -8.76 19.70
N VAL A 287 5.58 -8.05 18.95
CA VAL A 287 6.96 -7.80 19.41
C VAL A 287 6.98 -6.93 20.65
N ARG A 288 6.13 -5.90 20.73
CA ARG A 288 6.05 -5.00 21.89
C ARG A 288 5.62 -5.72 23.16
N THR A 289 4.73 -6.71 23.06
CA THR A 289 4.29 -7.53 24.18
C THR A 289 5.22 -8.72 24.48
N GLY A 290 6.26 -8.92 23.65
CA GLY A 290 7.21 -10.03 23.82
C GLY A 290 6.65 -11.40 23.45
N GLU A 291 5.58 -11.40 22.66
CA GLU A 291 4.92 -12.63 22.19
C GLU A 291 5.66 -13.25 21.00
N ILE A 292 6.26 -12.44 20.13
CA ILE A 292 7.11 -12.90 19.02
C ILE A 292 8.44 -12.12 19.03
N LEU A 293 9.46 -12.69 18.40
CA LEU A 293 10.77 -12.03 18.31
C LEU A 293 10.94 -11.22 17.02
N SER A 294 10.26 -11.62 15.94
CA SER A 294 10.46 -11.07 14.61
C SER A 294 9.20 -11.11 13.76
N TYR A 295 9.19 -10.28 12.73
CA TYR A 295 8.09 -10.30 11.76
C TYR A 295 8.53 -9.79 10.39
N VAL A 296 7.73 -10.10 9.35
CA VAL A 296 7.77 -9.45 8.04
C VAL A 296 6.66 -8.41 7.97
N GLY A 297 7.03 -7.20 7.55
CA GLY A 297 6.10 -6.09 7.34
C GLY A 297 6.66 -5.05 6.38
N SER A 298 5.90 -4.00 6.11
CA SER A 298 6.29 -2.93 5.19
C SER A 298 7.51 -2.14 5.70
N SER A 299 8.44 -1.81 4.80
CA SER A 299 9.56 -0.90 5.11
C SER A 299 9.10 0.47 5.57
N ALA A 300 7.92 0.94 5.11
CA ALA A 300 7.30 2.19 5.54
C ALA A 300 6.63 2.09 6.93
N GLY A 301 6.77 0.97 7.60
CA GLY A 301 6.28 0.72 8.96
C GLY A 301 7.37 0.69 10.02
N TYR A 302 8.61 1.07 9.69
CA TYR A 302 9.74 1.00 10.62
C TYR A 302 9.53 1.80 11.91
N SER A 303 8.90 2.96 11.84
CA SER A 303 8.58 3.78 13.02
C SER A 303 7.62 3.11 14.01
N TYR A 304 6.88 2.09 13.58
CA TYR A 304 6.00 1.28 14.43
C TYR A 304 6.73 0.12 15.12
N PHE A 305 7.98 -0.19 14.74
CA PHE A 305 8.76 -1.17 15.49
C PHE A 305 8.97 -0.66 16.91
N PRO A 306 8.64 -1.47 17.95
CA PRO A 306 8.68 -1.00 19.34
C PRO A 306 10.12 -0.72 19.79
N ARG A 307 10.26 0.32 20.62
CA ARG A 307 11.53 0.64 21.28
C ARG A 307 11.74 -0.13 22.57
N ASP A 308 10.64 -0.64 23.13
CA ASP A 308 10.63 -1.38 24.37
C ASP A 308 9.72 -2.61 24.24
N VAL A 309 10.11 -3.70 24.91
CA VAL A 309 9.22 -4.82 25.21
C VAL A 309 8.54 -4.52 26.54
N ILE A 310 7.24 -4.66 26.62
CA ILE A 310 6.40 -4.39 27.78
C ILE A 310 5.70 -5.69 28.18
N LEU A 311 6.22 -6.36 29.20
CA LEU A 311 5.65 -7.62 29.70
C LEU A 311 4.58 -7.38 30.79
N SER A 312 4.69 -6.26 31.51
CA SER A 312 3.70 -5.78 32.49
C SER A 312 3.97 -4.29 32.78
N ASP A 313 3.11 -3.65 33.58
CA ASP A 313 3.30 -2.26 33.98
C ASP A 313 4.66 -2.02 34.71
N GLU A 314 5.22 -3.06 35.35
CA GLU A 314 6.47 -2.97 36.13
C GLU A 314 7.68 -3.58 35.40
N VAL A 315 7.44 -4.38 34.34
CA VAL A 315 8.50 -5.12 33.64
C VAL A 315 8.54 -4.71 32.17
N HIS A 316 9.46 -3.85 31.85
CA HIS A 316 9.74 -3.44 30.47
C HIS A 316 11.26 -3.27 30.27
N TYR A 317 11.72 -3.37 29.04
CA TYR A 317 13.12 -3.16 28.69
C TYR A 317 13.28 -2.70 27.24
N SER A 318 14.28 -1.87 27.00
CA SER A 318 14.54 -1.33 25.66
C SER A 318 15.15 -2.37 24.73
N ILE A 319 14.77 -2.31 23.47
CA ILE A 319 15.22 -3.20 22.42
C ILE A 319 15.76 -2.43 21.21
N ASP A 320 16.73 -3.05 20.53
CA ASP A 320 17.24 -2.60 19.23
C ASP A 320 16.56 -3.38 18.10
N CYS A 321 16.36 -2.71 16.96
CA CYS A 321 15.86 -3.33 15.75
C CYS A 321 17.00 -3.76 14.83
N ILE A 322 17.01 -5.02 14.40
CA ILE A 322 17.78 -5.49 13.26
C ILE A 322 16.82 -5.59 12.07
N VAL A 323 17.17 -5.00 10.94
CA VAL A 323 16.40 -5.04 9.71
C VAL A 323 17.16 -5.87 8.67
N LEU A 324 16.46 -6.82 8.05
CA LEU A 324 17.00 -7.74 7.05
C LEU A 324 16.07 -7.80 5.83
N PRO A 325 16.54 -8.28 4.67
CA PRO A 325 15.65 -8.64 3.57
C PRO A 325 14.65 -9.73 4.02
N CYS A 326 13.48 -9.80 3.36
CA CYS A 326 12.58 -10.91 3.58
C CYS A 326 13.25 -12.26 3.25
N PRO A 327 13.10 -13.30 4.09
CA PRO A 327 13.56 -14.63 3.80
C PRO A 327 12.99 -15.17 2.48
N GLN A 328 13.83 -15.79 1.66
CA GLN A 328 13.46 -16.35 0.37
C GLN A 328 13.42 -17.86 0.39
N PHE A 329 12.70 -18.49 -0.55
CA PHE A 329 12.78 -19.95 -0.68
C PHE A 329 14.17 -20.38 -1.20
N VAL A 330 14.68 -21.47 -0.65
CA VAL A 330 15.98 -22.05 -1.10
C VAL A 330 15.94 -22.32 -2.61
N LYS A 331 16.94 -21.80 -3.32
CA LYS A 331 17.04 -21.84 -4.79
C LYS A 331 15.94 -21.04 -5.51
N GLY A 332 15.18 -20.22 -4.81
CA GLY A 332 14.19 -19.32 -5.40
C GLY A 332 14.87 -18.16 -6.14
N GLU A 333 14.16 -17.60 -7.11
CA GLU A 333 14.56 -16.36 -7.77
C GLU A 333 14.35 -15.17 -6.82
N ARG A 334 15.18 -14.13 -6.96
CA ARG A 334 15.12 -12.95 -6.09
C ARG A 334 13.98 -12.03 -6.48
N PHE A 335 12.82 -12.25 -5.88
CA PHE A 335 11.67 -11.38 -5.97
C PHE A 335 11.34 -10.75 -4.62
N ALA A 336 10.94 -9.49 -4.63
CA ALA A 336 10.45 -8.75 -3.48
C ALA A 336 9.14 -8.05 -3.83
N MET A 337 8.24 -7.89 -2.86
CA MET A 337 6.96 -7.22 -3.07
C MET A 337 7.16 -5.73 -3.25
N GLN A 338 6.56 -5.15 -4.30
CA GLN A 338 6.37 -3.71 -4.43
C GLN A 338 5.08 -3.30 -3.73
N GLN A 339 5.18 -2.36 -2.80
CA GLN A 339 4.05 -1.81 -2.06
C GLN A 339 3.98 -0.28 -2.18
N GLY A 340 2.94 0.31 -1.62
CA GLY A 340 2.65 1.75 -1.64
C GLY A 340 1.68 2.12 -2.75
N ALA A 341 0.46 2.52 -2.37
CA ALA A 341 -0.55 3.02 -3.30
C ALA A 341 -0.05 4.29 -4.02
N GLY A 342 -0.44 4.46 -5.27
CA GLY A 342 -0.22 5.70 -5.99
C GLY A 342 -1.49 6.55 -6.04
N ILE A 343 -1.41 7.70 -6.69
CA ILE A 343 -2.52 8.64 -6.83
C ILE A 343 -3.09 8.56 -8.25
N SER A 344 -4.41 8.40 -8.34
CA SER A 344 -5.19 8.55 -9.57
C SER A 344 -5.95 9.86 -9.55
N VAL A 345 -6.14 10.44 -10.74
CA VAL A 345 -7.04 11.59 -10.97
C VAL A 345 -8.36 11.08 -11.50
N LEU A 346 -9.46 11.47 -10.88
CA LEU A 346 -10.80 11.09 -11.32
C LEU A 346 -11.26 11.99 -12.46
N ASN A 347 -11.97 11.41 -13.43
CA ASN A 347 -12.54 12.15 -14.54
C ASN A 347 -13.58 13.15 -14.07
N GLY A 348 -13.53 14.35 -14.63
CA GLY A 348 -14.46 15.41 -14.25
C GLY A 348 -14.25 16.67 -15.09
N ASN A 349 -14.41 17.82 -14.48
CA ASN A 349 -14.16 19.11 -15.13
C ASN A 349 -12.69 19.21 -15.59
N GLU A 350 -12.49 19.58 -16.87
CA GLU A 350 -11.16 19.62 -17.48
C GLU A 350 -10.18 20.55 -16.76
N GLU A 351 -10.65 21.63 -16.17
CA GLU A 351 -9.82 22.58 -15.41
C GLU A 351 -9.34 21.94 -14.10
N ARG A 352 -10.23 21.25 -13.36
CA ARG A 352 -9.88 20.53 -12.14
C ARG A 352 -8.92 19.37 -12.42
N VAL A 353 -9.09 18.66 -13.54
CA VAL A 353 -8.15 17.63 -13.99
C VAL A 353 -6.76 18.21 -14.25
N LYS A 354 -6.66 19.35 -14.95
CA LYS A 354 -5.38 20.03 -15.19
C LYS A 354 -4.72 20.50 -13.89
N ASP A 355 -5.48 21.07 -12.99
CA ASP A 355 -4.99 21.50 -11.67
C ASP A 355 -4.49 20.30 -10.85
N SER A 356 -5.22 19.17 -10.87
CA SER A 356 -4.80 17.91 -10.21
C SER A 356 -3.48 17.39 -10.78
N VAL A 357 -3.32 17.45 -12.09
CA VAL A 357 -2.06 17.05 -12.75
C VAL A 357 -0.92 17.98 -12.38
N GLU A 358 -1.16 19.31 -12.29
CA GLU A 358 -0.13 20.28 -11.84
C GLU A 358 0.31 20.00 -10.39
N PHE A 359 -0.63 19.67 -9.49
CA PHE A 359 -0.29 19.23 -8.14
C PHE A 359 0.56 17.95 -8.16
N LEU A 360 0.16 16.93 -8.94
CA LEU A 360 0.92 15.68 -9.05
C LEU A 360 2.32 15.91 -9.65
N ARG A 361 2.45 16.77 -10.66
CA ARG A 361 3.74 17.15 -11.25
C ARG A 361 4.66 17.80 -10.23
N TRP A 362 4.13 18.68 -9.40
CA TRP A 362 4.88 19.31 -8.31
C TRP A 362 5.26 18.26 -7.25
N LEU A 363 4.30 17.47 -6.76
CA LEU A 363 4.52 16.45 -5.73
C LEU A 363 5.56 15.40 -6.14
N THR A 364 5.58 15.05 -7.44
CA THR A 364 6.54 14.10 -8.00
C THR A 364 7.80 14.77 -8.58
N GLY A 365 7.96 16.06 -8.37
CA GLY A 365 9.21 16.79 -8.62
C GLY A 365 10.34 16.22 -7.76
N LYS A 366 11.58 16.31 -8.26
CA LYS A 366 12.73 15.65 -7.60
C LYS A 366 12.88 16.01 -6.13
N GLU A 367 12.80 17.30 -5.81
CA GLU A 367 13.03 17.81 -4.45
C GLU A 367 11.82 17.48 -3.54
N GLU A 368 10.63 17.78 -4.01
CA GLU A 368 9.39 17.61 -3.25
C GLU A 368 9.11 16.12 -2.99
N ASN A 369 9.33 15.26 -4.01
CA ASN A 369 9.14 13.83 -3.84
C ASN A 369 10.12 13.23 -2.86
N CYS A 370 11.40 13.60 -2.91
CA CYS A 370 12.39 13.14 -1.93
C CYS A 370 12.02 13.58 -0.51
N LYS A 371 11.62 14.85 -0.32
CA LYS A 371 11.20 15.36 0.99
C LYS A 371 10.00 14.60 1.55
N PHE A 372 8.97 14.43 0.72
CA PHE A 372 7.75 13.70 1.11
C PHE A 372 8.07 12.25 1.43
N ALA A 373 8.66 11.52 0.48
CA ALA A 373 8.93 10.11 0.62
C ALA A 373 9.75 9.82 1.88
N MET A 374 10.85 10.52 2.08
CA MET A 374 11.70 10.35 3.27
C MET A 374 11.00 10.72 4.59
N SER A 375 10.13 11.74 4.58
CA SER A 375 9.38 12.13 5.77
C SER A 375 8.28 11.15 6.12
N ALA A 376 7.77 10.41 5.13
CA ALA A 376 6.72 9.41 5.23
C ALA A 376 7.26 7.97 5.27
N GLU A 377 8.58 7.77 5.41
CA GLU A 377 9.26 6.47 5.42
C GLU A 377 9.08 5.65 4.14
N TYR A 378 8.81 6.32 3.02
CA TYR A 378 8.71 5.71 1.69
C TYR A 378 9.99 5.89 0.88
N LEU A 379 10.17 5.00 -0.08
CA LEU A 379 11.17 5.16 -1.14
C LEU A 379 10.71 6.26 -2.12
N PRO A 380 11.60 7.18 -2.54
CA PRO A 380 11.33 8.11 -3.63
C PRO A 380 10.96 7.35 -4.91
N VAL A 381 10.16 7.97 -5.78
CA VAL A 381 9.67 7.29 -6.99
C VAL A 381 10.44 7.63 -8.25
N ARG A 382 11.45 8.48 -8.14
CA ARG A 382 12.27 8.92 -9.29
C ARG A 382 13.64 8.27 -9.29
N VAL A 383 14.13 7.93 -10.47
CA VAL A 383 15.50 7.40 -10.66
C VAL A 383 16.56 8.35 -10.10
N ASP A 384 16.39 9.66 -10.31
CA ASP A 384 17.30 10.69 -9.79
C ASP A 384 17.06 11.05 -8.31
N GLY A 385 16.05 10.46 -7.67
CA GLY A 385 15.78 10.53 -6.23
C GLY A 385 16.73 9.66 -5.39
N PHE A 386 17.37 8.65 -5.98
CA PHE A 386 18.33 7.75 -5.34
C PHE A 386 19.80 8.23 -5.48
N THR A 387 20.01 9.53 -5.50
CA THR A 387 21.36 10.11 -5.61
C THR A 387 22.13 10.08 -4.30
N ILE A 388 23.46 10.31 -4.37
CA ILE A 388 24.34 10.51 -3.19
C ILE A 388 23.77 11.55 -2.22
N GLN A 389 23.13 12.60 -2.72
CA GLN A 389 22.47 13.62 -1.88
C GLN A 389 21.32 13.05 -1.05
N THR A 390 20.52 12.14 -1.59
CA THR A 390 19.45 11.45 -0.84
C THR A 390 20.05 10.60 0.27
N ILE A 391 21.13 9.86 -0.03
CA ILE A 391 21.88 9.05 0.94
C ILE A 391 22.51 9.92 2.02
N ASP A 392 23.06 11.08 1.67
CA ASP A 392 23.66 12.01 2.62
C ASP A 392 22.62 12.68 3.55
N ILE A 393 21.42 12.95 3.03
CA ILE A 393 20.28 13.43 3.84
C ILE A 393 19.83 12.33 4.82
N LEU A 394 19.78 11.08 4.38
CA LEU A 394 19.50 9.92 5.24
C LEU A 394 20.53 9.81 6.37
N LYS A 395 21.82 9.91 6.06
CA LYS A 395 22.92 9.89 7.06
C LYS A 395 22.87 11.07 8.03
N GLY A 396 22.38 12.22 7.60
CA GLY A 396 22.28 13.43 8.44
C GLY A 396 21.08 13.43 9.42
N ARG A 397 20.08 12.57 9.22
CA ARG A 397 18.92 12.40 10.11
C ARG A 397 19.06 11.26 11.15
N GLY A 398 20.19 10.59 11.17
CA GLY A 398 20.38 9.30 11.83
C GLY A 398 20.14 8.17 10.84
N SER A 399 20.74 6.98 11.07
CA SER A 399 20.52 5.85 10.18
C SER A 399 19.07 5.40 10.28
N ASP A 400 18.41 5.28 9.12
CA ASP A 400 17.14 4.57 8.98
C ASP A 400 17.46 3.22 8.34
N PRO A 401 17.62 2.16 9.15
CA PRO A 401 18.04 0.86 8.65
C PRO A 401 16.99 0.23 7.72
N ALA A 402 15.72 0.56 7.87
CA ALA A 402 14.69 0.05 6.99
C ALA A 402 14.75 0.70 5.60
N MET A 403 15.01 1.99 5.53
CA MET A 403 15.22 2.68 4.26
C MET A 403 16.48 2.17 3.54
N GLU A 404 17.59 2.01 4.29
CA GLU A 404 18.83 1.47 3.73
C GLU A 404 18.62 0.06 3.18
N GLU A 405 17.94 -0.81 3.92
CA GLU A 405 17.68 -2.18 3.48
C GLU A 405 16.65 -2.24 2.35
N ALA A 406 15.63 -1.40 2.35
CA ALA A 406 14.68 -1.29 1.23
C ALA A 406 15.39 -0.89 -0.08
N LEU A 407 16.35 0.02 -0.03
CA LEU A 407 17.21 0.37 -1.17
C LEU A 407 18.08 -0.81 -1.64
N ASN A 408 18.65 -1.58 -0.71
CA ASN A 408 19.40 -2.79 -1.03
C ASN A 408 18.52 -3.84 -1.72
N VAL A 409 17.30 -4.04 -1.22
CA VAL A 409 16.31 -4.94 -1.84
C VAL A 409 15.97 -4.49 -3.25
N MET A 410 15.67 -3.21 -3.47
CA MET A 410 15.41 -2.68 -4.81
C MET A 410 16.54 -2.92 -5.82
N ASN A 411 17.78 -2.83 -5.35
CA ASN A 411 18.97 -3.01 -6.21
C ASN A 411 19.34 -4.47 -6.45
N SER A 412 18.83 -5.40 -5.64
CA SER A 412 19.24 -6.81 -5.65
C SER A 412 18.12 -7.80 -6.02
N HIS A 413 16.86 -7.33 -6.05
CA HIS A 413 15.67 -8.15 -6.31
C HIS A 413 14.87 -7.57 -7.49
N THR A 414 14.14 -8.44 -8.18
CA THR A 414 13.08 -8.03 -9.10
C THR A 414 11.83 -7.69 -8.28
N LEU A 415 11.31 -6.48 -8.47
CA LEU A 415 10.10 -6.06 -7.78
C LEU A 415 8.87 -6.73 -8.41
N TYR A 416 8.06 -7.35 -7.57
CA TYR A 416 6.81 -7.98 -7.97
C TYR A 416 5.62 -7.06 -7.64
N THR A 417 4.74 -6.90 -8.61
CA THR A 417 3.46 -6.22 -8.46
C THR A 417 2.33 -7.18 -8.82
N THR A 418 1.31 -7.28 -7.98
CA THR A 418 0.13 -8.10 -8.28
C THR A 418 -0.54 -7.61 -9.57
N PRO A 419 -0.80 -8.48 -10.55
CA PRO A 419 -1.50 -8.08 -11.76
C PRO A 419 -2.90 -7.50 -11.45
N ALA A 420 -3.21 -6.33 -12.02
CA ALA A 420 -4.54 -5.75 -11.92
C ALA A 420 -5.50 -6.50 -12.85
N VAL A 421 -6.40 -7.31 -12.30
CA VAL A 421 -7.39 -8.12 -13.02
C VAL A 421 -8.76 -8.00 -12.33
N ALA A 422 -9.81 -8.44 -12.99
CA ALA A 422 -11.10 -8.63 -12.32
C ALA A 422 -10.93 -9.52 -11.09
N ASN A 423 -11.64 -9.21 -10.01
CA ASN A 423 -11.60 -9.96 -8.76
C ASN A 423 -10.25 -9.99 -8.02
N SER A 424 -9.23 -9.17 -8.41
CA SER A 424 -7.93 -9.13 -7.71
C SER A 424 -8.06 -8.95 -6.20
N LYS A 425 -8.96 -8.07 -5.75
CA LYS A 425 -9.25 -7.86 -4.32
C LYS A 425 -9.75 -9.12 -3.64
N ASN A 426 -10.70 -9.83 -4.27
CA ASN A 426 -11.26 -11.07 -3.70
C ASN A 426 -10.21 -12.17 -3.65
N VAL A 427 -9.41 -12.34 -4.70
CA VAL A 427 -8.30 -13.30 -4.72
C VAL A 427 -7.30 -12.99 -3.61
N ARG A 428 -6.92 -11.70 -3.46
CA ARG A 428 -6.01 -11.27 -2.40
C ARG A 428 -6.59 -11.58 -1.02
N ASN A 429 -7.88 -11.30 -0.77
CA ASN A 429 -8.53 -11.60 0.50
C ASN A 429 -8.56 -13.11 0.82
N ILE A 430 -8.80 -13.97 -0.18
CA ILE A 430 -8.73 -15.42 0.03
C ILE A 430 -7.31 -15.85 0.40
N LEU A 431 -6.28 -15.34 -0.28
CA LEU A 431 -4.88 -15.64 0.03
C LEU A 431 -4.46 -15.08 1.39
N GLU A 432 -4.99 -13.93 1.78
CA GLU A 432 -4.72 -13.30 3.08
C GLU A 432 -5.21 -14.15 4.25
N ASN A 433 -6.38 -14.78 4.12
CA ASN A 433 -7.07 -15.39 5.25
C ASN A 433 -7.00 -16.93 5.27
N SER A 434 -7.01 -17.60 4.11
CA SER A 434 -7.24 -19.05 4.04
C SER A 434 -6.25 -19.88 4.85
N LEU A 435 -4.95 -19.62 4.78
CA LEU A 435 -3.94 -20.38 5.49
C LEU A 435 -3.73 -19.89 6.93
N PRO A 436 -3.68 -18.56 7.22
CA PRO A 436 -3.58 -18.09 8.60
C PRO A 436 -4.74 -18.54 9.48
N GLU A 437 -6.00 -18.41 9.03
CA GLU A 437 -7.17 -18.86 9.79
C GLU A 437 -7.15 -20.35 10.06
N LYS A 438 -6.74 -21.15 9.05
CA LYS A 438 -6.57 -22.60 9.20
C LYS A 438 -5.49 -22.93 10.22
N ALA A 439 -4.34 -22.27 10.15
CA ALA A 439 -3.22 -22.49 11.06
C ALA A 439 -3.57 -22.09 12.50
N GLU A 440 -4.21 -20.94 12.69
CA GLU A 440 -4.66 -20.46 14.00
C GLU A 440 -5.70 -21.41 14.62
N LYS A 441 -6.69 -21.83 13.83
CA LYS A 441 -7.71 -22.78 14.29
C LYS A 441 -7.08 -24.09 14.75
N ASP A 442 -6.23 -24.68 13.91
CA ASP A 442 -5.64 -25.98 14.21
C ASP A 442 -4.64 -25.90 15.38
N ARG A 443 -3.92 -24.77 15.54
CA ARG A 443 -3.07 -24.53 16.71
C ARG A 443 -3.88 -24.52 18.01
N LYS A 444 -5.04 -23.87 18.05
CA LYS A 444 -5.93 -23.88 19.22
C LYS A 444 -6.42 -25.29 19.57
N GLU A 445 -6.68 -26.11 18.56
CA GLU A 445 -7.06 -27.53 18.78
C GLU A 445 -5.86 -28.35 19.30
N VAL A 446 -4.63 -28.13 18.79
CA VAL A 446 -3.41 -28.71 19.34
C VAL A 446 -3.24 -28.38 20.82
N GLU A 447 -3.38 -27.09 21.18
CA GLU A 447 -3.30 -26.65 22.58
C GLU A 447 -4.37 -27.26 23.47
N THR A 448 -5.59 -27.40 22.95
CA THR A 448 -6.71 -28.07 23.64
C THR A 448 -6.42 -29.56 23.86
N ALA A 449 -5.88 -30.24 22.86
CA ALA A 449 -5.50 -31.65 22.94
C ALA A 449 -4.39 -31.87 23.98
N MET A 450 -3.37 -31.00 24.00
CA MET A 450 -2.30 -31.03 24.99
C MET A 450 -2.86 -30.78 26.42
N ALA A 451 -3.72 -29.79 26.58
CA ALA A 451 -4.38 -29.52 27.87
C ALA A 451 -5.26 -30.68 28.36
N SER A 452 -5.73 -31.54 27.43
CA SER A 452 -6.49 -32.76 27.71
C SER A 452 -5.60 -33.96 28.00
N GLY A 453 -4.27 -33.83 27.93
CA GLY A 453 -3.29 -34.84 28.29
C GLY A 453 -2.64 -35.59 27.11
N LEU A 454 -2.87 -35.16 25.86
CA LEU A 454 -2.09 -35.69 24.74
C LEU A 454 -0.64 -35.17 24.83
N SER A 455 0.31 -35.97 24.36
CA SER A 455 1.68 -35.49 24.17
C SER A 455 1.72 -34.43 23.09
N TYR A 456 2.72 -33.51 23.13
CA TYR A 456 2.94 -32.49 22.10
C TYR A 456 3.02 -33.08 20.70
N GLU A 457 3.79 -34.19 20.52
CA GLU A 457 3.95 -34.85 19.24
C GLU A 457 2.64 -35.51 18.74
N ASP A 458 1.86 -36.17 19.60
CA ASP A 458 0.58 -36.77 19.24
C ASP A 458 -0.43 -35.69 18.84
N ALA A 459 -0.54 -34.61 19.62
CA ALA A 459 -1.46 -33.51 19.36
C ALA A 459 -1.16 -32.83 18.00
N ILE A 460 0.13 -32.58 17.65
CA ILE A 460 0.55 -32.07 16.35
C ILE A 460 0.27 -33.09 15.26
N GLY A 461 0.51 -34.39 15.54
CA GLY A 461 0.31 -35.48 14.60
C GLY A 461 -1.11 -35.59 14.07
N GLU A 462 -2.12 -35.16 14.83
CA GLU A 462 -3.52 -35.14 14.39
C GLU A 462 -3.75 -34.15 13.24
N PHE A 463 -2.98 -33.05 13.18
CA PHE A 463 -3.17 -31.95 12.22
C PHE A 463 -2.10 -31.93 11.12
N ASN A 464 -0.88 -32.39 11.41
CA ASN A 464 0.20 -32.44 10.42
C ASN A 464 0.10 -33.65 9.50
N THR A 465 -0.99 -33.73 8.76
CA THR A 465 -1.32 -34.88 7.89
C THR A 465 -1.50 -34.45 6.43
N GLU A 466 -1.29 -35.37 5.52
CA GLU A 466 -1.58 -35.18 4.09
C GLU A 466 -3.08 -34.94 3.83
N GLU A 467 -3.96 -35.55 4.61
CA GLU A 467 -5.40 -35.35 4.53
C GLU A 467 -5.78 -33.92 4.89
N ASN A 468 -5.24 -33.34 5.98
CA ASN A 468 -5.51 -31.99 6.41
C ASN A 468 -5.02 -30.95 5.37
N TYR A 469 -3.83 -31.17 4.78
CA TYR A 469 -3.37 -30.36 3.66
C TYR A 469 -4.31 -30.43 2.45
N ASN A 470 -4.76 -31.62 2.07
CA ASN A 470 -5.65 -31.79 0.93
C ASN A 470 -6.99 -31.09 1.15
N LEU A 471 -7.58 -31.20 2.34
CA LEU A 471 -8.82 -30.51 2.68
C LEU A 471 -8.69 -28.98 2.53
N TRP A 472 -7.60 -28.40 3.02
CA TRP A 472 -7.35 -26.96 2.84
C TRP A 472 -7.14 -26.61 1.37
N TYR A 473 -6.32 -27.38 0.65
CA TYR A 473 -6.02 -27.12 -0.76
C TYR A 473 -7.28 -27.18 -1.63
N ASP A 474 -8.13 -28.19 -1.44
CA ASP A 474 -9.37 -28.34 -2.19
C ASP A 474 -10.37 -27.21 -1.86
N ALA A 475 -10.44 -26.76 -0.61
CA ALA A 475 -11.25 -25.62 -0.21
C ALA A 475 -10.76 -24.31 -0.87
N LEU A 476 -9.44 -24.05 -0.85
CA LEU A 476 -8.84 -22.90 -1.54
C LEU A 476 -9.18 -22.90 -3.04
N LEU A 477 -9.03 -24.04 -3.71
CA LEU A 477 -9.37 -24.15 -5.13
C LEU A 477 -10.86 -23.93 -5.40
N ALA A 478 -11.75 -24.41 -4.52
CA ALA A 478 -13.19 -24.19 -4.66
C ALA A 478 -13.56 -22.71 -4.58
N GLU A 479 -12.96 -21.96 -3.63
CA GLU A 479 -13.16 -20.51 -3.51
C GLU A 479 -12.60 -19.75 -4.72
N MET A 480 -11.40 -20.11 -5.19
CA MET A 480 -10.78 -19.47 -6.37
C MET A 480 -11.56 -19.73 -7.65
N ASN A 481 -12.15 -20.91 -7.82
CA ASN A 481 -12.96 -21.24 -8.99
C ASN A 481 -14.27 -20.45 -9.04
N GLN A 482 -14.86 -20.08 -7.89
CA GLN A 482 -16.05 -19.22 -7.85
C GLN A 482 -15.78 -17.80 -8.35
N LEU A 483 -14.51 -17.36 -8.40
CA LEU A 483 -14.13 -16.04 -8.92
C LEU A 483 -13.87 -16.04 -10.44
N GLN A 484 -13.83 -17.20 -11.08
CA GLN A 484 -13.62 -17.32 -12.53
C GLN A 484 -14.93 -17.25 -13.35
N ASP A 485 -16.07 -17.46 -12.69
CA ASP A 485 -17.42 -17.37 -13.27
C ASP A 485 -17.99 -15.92 -13.19
#